data_31dd07a9f0917b3fdbc299b1fa9699e8
#
_entry.id   31dd07a9f0917b3fdbc299b1fa9699e8
#
_cell.length_a   1.000
_cell.length_b   1.000
_cell.length_c   1.000
_cell.angle_alpha   90.00
_cell.angle_beta   90.00
_cell.angle_gamma   90.00
#
_symmetry.space_group_name_H-M   'P 1'
#
loop_
_entity.id
_entity.type
_entity.pdbx_description
1 polymer ?
#
loop_
_entity_poly.entity_id
_entity_poly.type
_entity_poly.pdbx_seq_one_letter_code
_entity_poly.pdbx_strand_id
1 'polypeptide(L)'
;MLLSRKEVFSPTEEQKIILGHMGYAAFKLWNVANYEKRNYKELGMSQYPNWYDQKKRLKENFFYKNLPSQTAQDVLQQLEEAWKSFFMLLKSKGVENPNPPRFRKKKMDITFLKDAIRQEEGKIRLTIPKQLKTYLKSQEVDANYLYLKTKRFSDIHIKEIQIKFDEKRYTAIAVYEEAEVPIQEDNGHYLAIDMGLKNTLTCYDSKGKTFLINGLLNTTHYFDKQIARYQGISDRQQSSIVWQNISQRL
;
A
#
# COMPACT_ATOMS: atom_id res chain seq x y z
N MET A 1 -15.59 -4.46 -13.21
CA MET A 1 -15.02 -3.44 -12.32
C MET A 1 -13.74 -3.94 -11.66
N LEU A 2 -12.84 -3.02 -11.16
CA LEU A 2 -11.64 -3.41 -10.44
C LEU A 2 -11.94 -3.50 -8.95
N LEU A 3 -11.58 -4.63 -8.34
CA LEU A 3 -11.73 -4.90 -6.91
C LEU A 3 -10.37 -5.22 -6.29
N SER A 4 -10.29 -5.12 -4.98
CA SER A 4 -9.10 -5.52 -4.23
C SER A 4 -9.44 -6.44 -3.06
N ARG A 5 -8.57 -7.41 -2.82
CA ARG A 5 -8.66 -8.33 -1.68
C ARG A 5 -7.34 -8.33 -0.93
N LYS A 6 -7.37 -8.22 0.39
CA LYS A 6 -6.17 -8.15 1.22
C LYS A 6 -6.02 -9.36 2.14
N GLU A 7 -4.79 -9.72 2.41
CA GLU A 7 -4.41 -10.76 3.37
C GLU A 7 -3.16 -10.33 4.14
N VAL A 8 -3.18 -10.54 5.45
CA VAL A 8 -1.98 -10.39 6.30
C VAL A 8 -1.24 -11.72 6.27
N PHE A 9 0.06 -11.68 6.05
CA PHE A 9 0.90 -12.87 6.04
C PHE A 9 2.18 -12.67 6.86
N SER A 10 2.75 -13.79 7.31
CA SER A 10 4.02 -13.82 8.04
C SER A 10 5.12 -14.34 7.10
N PRO A 11 5.99 -13.47 6.56
CA PRO A 11 7.08 -13.91 5.70
C PRO A 11 8.15 -14.67 6.50
N THR A 12 8.80 -15.64 5.84
CA THR A 12 10.02 -16.27 6.36
C THR A 12 11.15 -15.25 6.43
N GLU A 13 12.25 -15.57 7.13
CA GLU A 13 13.40 -14.66 7.21
C GLU A 13 14.00 -14.36 5.83
N GLU A 14 14.11 -15.37 4.96
CA GLU A 14 14.53 -15.18 3.55
C GLU A 14 13.61 -14.23 2.79
N GLN A 15 12.30 -14.40 2.94
CA GLN A 15 11.31 -13.51 2.31
C GLN A 15 11.42 -12.07 2.84
N LYS A 16 11.69 -11.89 4.14
CA LYS A 16 11.94 -10.56 4.72
C LYS A 16 13.18 -9.91 4.13
N ILE A 17 14.24 -10.68 3.93
CA ILE A 17 15.47 -10.20 3.29
C ILE A 17 15.15 -9.74 1.86
N ILE A 18 14.51 -10.59 1.05
CA ILE A 18 14.16 -10.30 -0.34
C ILE A 18 13.29 -9.03 -0.44
N LEU A 19 12.18 -9.01 0.30
CA LEU A 19 11.25 -7.87 0.34
C LEU A 19 11.93 -6.61 0.88
N GLY A 20 12.80 -6.77 1.88
CA GLY A 20 13.60 -5.70 2.44
C GLY A 20 14.49 -5.01 1.41
N HIS A 21 15.21 -5.80 0.59
CA HIS A 21 16.05 -5.28 -0.49
C HIS A 21 15.22 -4.62 -1.61
N MET A 22 14.12 -5.23 -2.00
CA MET A 22 13.24 -4.64 -3.02
C MET A 22 12.62 -3.32 -2.54
N GLY A 23 12.10 -3.26 -1.31
CA GLY A 23 11.58 -2.03 -0.73
C GLY A 23 12.64 -0.94 -0.58
N TYR A 24 13.89 -1.34 -0.27
CA TYR A 24 15.04 -0.42 -0.26
C TYR A 24 15.35 0.09 -1.67
N ALA A 25 15.41 -0.78 -2.67
CA ALA A 25 15.66 -0.40 -4.04
C ALA A 25 14.58 0.54 -4.58
N ALA A 26 13.31 0.29 -4.26
CA ALA A 26 12.18 1.12 -4.67
C ALA A 26 12.30 2.56 -4.13
N PHE A 27 12.57 2.75 -2.82
CA PHE A 27 12.68 4.11 -2.29
C PHE A 27 13.94 4.83 -2.79
N LYS A 28 15.05 4.11 -3.02
CA LYS A 28 16.25 4.70 -3.61
C LYS A 28 16.02 5.12 -5.06
N LEU A 29 15.33 4.29 -5.84
CA LEU A 29 14.95 4.62 -7.22
C LEU A 29 14.03 5.86 -7.26
N TRP A 30 13.03 5.93 -6.37
CA TRP A 30 12.22 7.13 -6.19
C TRP A 30 13.09 8.37 -5.96
N ASN A 31 14.06 8.27 -5.05
CA ASN A 31 14.91 9.42 -4.71
C ASN A 31 15.83 9.85 -5.86
N VAL A 32 16.41 8.90 -6.60
CA VAL A 32 17.21 9.19 -7.80
C VAL A 32 16.36 9.90 -8.84
N ALA A 33 15.17 9.36 -9.14
CA ALA A 33 14.26 9.96 -10.12
C ALA A 33 13.74 11.34 -9.66
N ASN A 34 13.46 11.49 -8.36
CA ASN A 34 13.02 12.78 -7.81
C ASN A 34 14.13 13.82 -7.84
N TYR A 35 15.40 13.41 -7.63
CA TYR A 35 16.55 14.28 -7.78
C TYR A 35 16.68 14.81 -9.22
N GLU A 36 16.53 13.94 -10.23
CA GLU A 36 16.52 14.35 -11.64
C GLU A 36 15.41 15.37 -11.93
N LYS A 37 14.20 15.15 -11.42
CA LYS A 37 13.07 16.08 -11.62
C LYS A 37 13.29 17.43 -10.95
N ARG A 38 13.90 17.44 -9.77
CA ARG A 38 14.18 18.69 -9.04
C ARG A 38 15.30 19.52 -9.68
N ASN A 39 16.31 18.86 -10.21
CA ASN A 39 17.54 19.50 -10.69
C ASN A 39 17.73 19.34 -12.20
N TYR A 40 16.66 19.13 -12.97
CA TYR A 40 16.76 18.81 -14.40
C TYR A 40 17.53 19.86 -15.21
N LYS A 41 17.42 21.16 -14.88
CA LYS A 41 18.15 22.24 -15.54
C LYS A 41 19.64 22.16 -15.22
N GLU A 42 20.00 21.93 -13.95
CA GLU A 42 21.40 21.81 -13.49
C GLU A 42 22.07 20.56 -14.09
N LEU A 43 21.28 19.53 -14.36
CA LEU A 43 21.71 18.31 -15.05
C LEU A 43 21.78 18.46 -16.58
N GLY A 44 21.57 19.67 -17.11
CA GLY A 44 21.64 19.96 -18.54
C GLY A 44 20.51 19.39 -19.38
N MET A 45 19.38 19.04 -18.75
CA MET A 45 18.23 18.51 -19.48
C MET A 45 17.45 19.65 -20.14
N SER A 46 17.18 19.52 -21.44
CA SER A 46 16.43 20.52 -22.21
C SER A 46 14.94 20.60 -21.84
N GLN A 47 14.39 19.49 -21.32
CA GLN A 47 12.98 19.39 -20.95
C GLN A 47 12.83 18.75 -19.58
N TYR A 48 11.72 19.10 -18.90
CA TYR A 48 11.34 18.45 -17.65
C TYR A 48 11.11 16.95 -17.86
N PRO A 49 11.83 16.05 -17.17
CA PRO A 49 11.78 14.64 -17.44
C PRO A 49 10.44 14.03 -16.98
N ASN A 50 9.75 13.36 -17.90
CA ASN A 50 8.61 12.51 -17.57
C ASN A 50 9.09 11.11 -17.15
N TRP A 51 8.19 10.29 -16.62
CA TRP A 51 8.53 8.94 -16.16
C TRP A 51 9.04 8.04 -17.30
N TYR A 52 8.57 8.27 -18.53
CA TYR A 52 8.94 7.45 -19.69
C TYR A 52 10.39 7.70 -20.12
N ASP A 53 10.86 8.95 -20.04
CA ASP A 53 12.25 9.30 -20.27
C ASP A 53 13.14 8.81 -19.13
N GLN A 54 12.67 8.93 -17.89
CA GLN A 54 13.36 8.40 -16.71
C GLN A 54 13.52 6.87 -16.79
N LYS A 55 12.48 6.15 -17.22
CA LYS A 55 12.52 4.70 -17.43
C LYS A 55 13.65 4.31 -18.40
N LYS A 56 13.87 5.05 -19.48
CA LYS A 56 14.95 4.77 -20.44
C LYS A 56 16.32 5.04 -19.83
N ARG A 57 16.51 6.20 -19.21
CA ARG A 57 17.80 6.59 -18.61
C ARG A 57 18.19 5.74 -17.41
N LEU A 58 17.23 5.46 -16.54
CA LEU A 58 17.48 4.75 -15.29
C LEU A 58 17.47 3.22 -15.44
N LYS A 59 17.26 2.68 -16.64
CA LYS A 59 17.21 1.22 -16.88
C LYS A 59 18.48 0.50 -16.40
N GLU A 60 19.63 1.15 -16.53
CA GLU A 60 20.93 0.61 -16.10
C GLU A 60 21.28 0.94 -14.64
N ASN A 61 20.45 1.75 -13.97
CA ASN A 61 20.66 2.11 -12.58
C ASN A 61 20.58 0.88 -11.66
N PHE A 62 21.47 0.82 -10.68
CA PHE A 62 21.57 -0.28 -9.73
C PHE A 62 20.21 -0.58 -9.04
N PHE A 63 19.50 0.44 -8.57
CA PHE A 63 18.23 0.27 -7.87
C PHE A 63 17.11 -0.18 -8.81
N TYR A 64 17.11 0.27 -10.07
CA TYR A 64 16.16 -0.20 -11.08
C TYR A 64 16.35 -1.69 -11.35
N LYS A 65 17.58 -2.16 -11.52
CA LYS A 65 17.91 -3.56 -11.79
C LYS A 65 17.62 -4.52 -10.61
N ASN A 66 17.49 -3.98 -9.41
CA ASN A 66 17.11 -4.75 -8.21
C ASN A 66 15.61 -4.86 -8.00
N LEU A 67 14.81 -4.42 -8.98
CA LEU A 67 13.36 -4.56 -9.02
C LEU A 67 12.93 -5.27 -10.31
N PRO A 68 11.81 -6.01 -10.32
CA PRO A 68 11.18 -6.41 -11.57
C PRO A 68 10.93 -5.16 -12.43
N SER A 69 11.15 -5.25 -13.74
CA SER A 69 11.10 -4.07 -14.62
C SER A 69 9.79 -3.27 -14.49
N GLN A 70 8.67 -3.96 -14.40
CA GLN A 70 7.37 -3.30 -14.23
C GLN A 70 7.21 -2.65 -12.84
N THR A 71 7.74 -3.28 -11.80
CA THR A 71 7.78 -2.68 -10.44
C THR A 71 8.64 -1.42 -10.43
N ALA A 72 9.79 -1.42 -11.11
CA ALA A 72 10.62 -0.22 -11.23
C ALA A 72 9.90 0.90 -11.99
N GLN A 73 9.18 0.56 -13.06
CA GLN A 73 8.37 1.50 -13.82
C GLN A 73 7.22 2.08 -12.99
N ASP A 74 6.56 1.25 -12.18
CA ASP A 74 5.51 1.67 -11.26
C ASP A 74 6.01 2.72 -10.26
N VAL A 75 7.21 2.54 -9.69
CA VAL A 75 7.84 3.54 -8.81
C VAL A 75 8.01 4.88 -9.52
N LEU A 76 8.43 4.87 -10.81
CA LEU A 76 8.58 6.10 -11.58
C LEU A 76 7.24 6.74 -11.93
N GLN A 77 6.20 5.94 -12.21
CA GLN A 77 4.84 6.42 -12.45
C GLN A 77 4.24 7.05 -11.19
N GLN A 78 4.38 6.40 -10.03
CA GLN A 78 3.94 6.96 -8.76
C GLN A 78 4.59 8.32 -8.46
N LEU A 79 5.88 8.46 -8.79
CA LEU A 79 6.56 9.76 -8.68
C LEU A 79 5.99 10.79 -9.65
N GLU A 80 5.72 10.39 -10.88
CA GLU A 80 5.09 11.25 -11.89
C GLU A 80 3.73 11.77 -11.42
N GLU A 81 2.88 10.88 -10.89
CA GLU A 81 1.56 11.26 -10.36
C GLU A 81 1.68 12.22 -9.15
N ALA A 82 2.67 12.00 -8.28
CA ALA A 82 2.93 12.90 -7.17
C ALA A 82 3.34 14.32 -7.65
N TRP A 83 4.15 14.41 -8.71
CA TRP A 83 4.52 15.69 -9.31
C TRP A 83 3.36 16.35 -10.06
N LYS A 84 2.54 15.59 -10.79
CA LYS A 84 1.32 16.09 -11.42
C LYS A 84 0.37 16.68 -10.38
N SER A 85 0.14 15.98 -9.29
CA SER A 85 -0.68 16.46 -8.18
C SER A 85 -0.14 17.76 -7.58
N PHE A 86 1.17 17.87 -7.39
CA PHE A 86 1.81 19.09 -6.93
C PHE A 86 1.57 20.26 -7.89
N PHE A 87 1.79 20.07 -9.21
CA PHE A 87 1.55 21.13 -10.21
C PHE A 87 0.07 21.51 -10.31
N MET A 88 -0.84 20.56 -10.15
CA MET A 88 -2.28 20.85 -10.09
C MET A 88 -2.63 21.72 -8.87
N LEU A 89 -2.08 21.43 -7.70
CA LEU A 89 -2.27 22.25 -6.50
C LEU A 89 -1.73 23.67 -6.67
N LEU A 90 -0.56 23.83 -7.29
CA LEU A 90 -0.02 25.15 -7.64
C LEU A 90 -0.95 25.93 -8.58
N LYS A 91 -1.52 25.27 -9.58
CA LYS A 91 -2.40 25.88 -10.58
C LYS A 91 -3.77 26.25 -9.99
N SER A 92 -4.34 25.39 -9.16
CA SER A 92 -5.67 25.59 -8.59
C SER A 92 -5.71 26.60 -7.45
N LYS A 93 -4.54 26.94 -6.87
CA LYS A 93 -4.42 27.79 -5.67
C LYS A 93 -5.27 27.28 -4.47
N GLY A 94 -5.66 26.00 -4.50
CA GLY A 94 -6.51 25.38 -3.46
C GLY A 94 -5.79 25.13 -2.15
N VAL A 95 -4.45 25.20 -2.16
CA VAL A 95 -3.60 25.05 -0.97
C VAL A 95 -2.59 26.17 -0.96
N GLU A 96 -2.47 26.86 0.16
CA GLU A 96 -1.44 27.86 0.37
C GLU A 96 -0.07 27.15 0.51
N ASN A 97 0.89 27.50 -0.34
CA ASN A 97 2.26 26.97 -0.34
C ASN A 97 2.35 25.42 -0.42
N PRO A 98 1.89 24.78 -1.51
CA PRO A 98 2.05 23.33 -1.67
C PRO A 98 3.53 22.95 -1.77
N ASN A 99 3.89 21.82 -1.18
CA ASN A 99 5.26 21.31 -1.20
C ASN A 99 5.45 20.29 -2.32
N PRO A 100 6.59 20.33 -3.06
CA PRO A 100 6.90 19.30 -4.05
C PRO A 100 7.14 17.93 -3.38
N PRO A 101 7.02 16.82 -4.14
CA PRO A 101 7.26 15.48 -3.62
C PRO A 101 8.60 15.38 -2.87
N ARG A 102 8.55 14.89 -1.63
CA ARG A 102 9.73 14.80 -0.77
C ARG A 102 10.59 13.58 -1.14
N PHE A 103 11.87 13.64 -0.78
CA PHE A 103 12.72 12.44 -0.74
C PHE A 103 12.20 11.46 0.33
N ARG A 104 12.11 10.20 -0.03
CA ARG A 104 11.67 9.15 0.89
C ARG A 104 12.82 8.76 1.83
N LYS A 105 12.49 8.42 3.05
CA LYS A 105 13.45 7.97 4.10
C LYS A 105 13.25 6.52 4.49
N LYS A 106 12.09 5.95 4.17
CA LYS A 106 11.71 4.57 4.54
C LYS A 106 11.51 3.73 3.28
N LYS A 107 11.63 2.41 3.42
CA LYS A 107 11.30 1.44 2.37
C LYS A 107 9.91 1.69 1.81
N MET A 108 9.76 1.50 0.49
CA MET A 108 8.47 1.61 -0.18
C MET A 108 7.76 0.26 -0.22
N ASP A 109 6.44 0.32 -0.32
CA ASP A 109 5.63 -0.82 -0.73
C ASP A 109 6.04 -1.28 -2.12
N ILE A 110 5.87 -2.56 -2.40
CA ILE A 110 6.30 -3.17 -3.66
C ILE A 110 5.07 -3.63 -4.42
N THR A 111 4.92 -3.15 -5.65
CA THR A 111 3.86 -3.56 -6.57
C THR A 111 4.41 -4.54 -7.58
N PHE A 112 3.85 -5.75 -7.64
CA PHE A 112 4.09 -6.72 -8.68
C PHE A 112 2.94 -6.64 -9.68
N LEU A 113 3.26 -6.51 -10.96
CA LEU A 113 2.31 -6.48 -12.06
C LEU A 113 2.24 -7.84 -12.76
N LYS A 114 1.28 -8.01 -13.66
CA LYS A 114 0.90 -9.28 -14.29
C LYS A 114 2.09 -10.18 -14.70
N ASP A 115 3.11 -9.63 -15.33
CA ASP A 115 4.26 -10.44 -15.82
C ASP A 115 5.17 -10.95 -14.70
N ALA A 116 5.11 -10.33 -13.53
CA ALA A 116 5.85 -10.72 -12.35
C ALA A 116 5.10 -11.70 -11.45
N ILE A 117 3.84 -12.04 -11.79
CA ILE A 117 2.93 -12.86 -10.98
C ILE A 117 2.63 -14.16 -11.71
N ARG A 118 2.66 -15.28 -10.98
CA ARG A 118 2.12 -16.57 -11.42
C ARG A 118 1.30 -17.18 -10.30
N GLN A 119 0.04 -17.48 -10.59
CA GLN A 119 -0.83 -18.20 -9.67
C GLN A 119 -0.62 -19.70 -9.84
N GLU A 120 -0.32 -20.36 -8.75
CA GLU A 120 -0.16 -21.81 -8.63
C GLU A 120 -1.10 -22.31 -7.54
N GLU A 121 -1.37 -23.61 -7.50
CA GLU A 121 -2.26 -24.16 -6.49
C GLU A 121 -1.77 -23.86 -5.06
N GLY A 122 -2.59 -23.16 -4.28
CA GLY A 122 -2.32 -22.78 -2.89
C GLY A 122 -1.19 -21.77 -2.67
N LYS A 123 -0.59 -21.22 -3.73
CA LYS A 123 0.49 -20.24 -3.64
C LYS A 123 0.56 -19.30 -4.84
N ILE A 124 1.17 -18.15 -4.62
CA ILE A 124 1.47 -17.19 -5.67
C ILE A 124 2.98 -17.04 -5.76
N ARG A 125 3.50 -17.19 -6.96
CA ARG A 125 4.90 -17.01 -7.28
C ARG A 125 5.14 -15.59 -7.80
N LEU A 126 6.05 -14.87 -7.17
CA LEU A 126 6.46 -13.51 -7.55
C LEU A 126 7.91 -13.53 -8.03
N THR A 127 8.18 -12.79 -9.10
CA THR A 127 9.49 -12.77 -9.75
C THR A 127 10.50 -11.95 -8.95
N ILE A 128 11.69 -12.53 -8.73
CA ILE A 128 12.86 -11.83 -8.20
C ILE A 128 13.78 -11.46 -9.38
N PRO A 129 14.25 -10.20 -9.51
CA PRO A 129 15.10 -9.79 -10.62
C PRO A 129 16.50 -10.46 -10.57
N LYS A 130 17.10 -10.65 -11.74
CA LYS A 130 18.38 -11.38 -11.88
C LYS A 130 19.49 -10.81 -11.00
N GLN A 131 19.65 -9.48 -10.99
CA GLN A 131 20.68 -8.82 -10.19
C GLN A 131 20.48 -9.08 -8.68
N LEU A 132 19.24 -9.01 -8.19
CA LEU A 132 18.94 -9.31 -6.80
C LEU A 132 19.20 -10.78 -6.47
N LYS A 133 18.86 -11.72 -7.36
CA LYS A 133 19.19 -13.16 -7.17
C LYS A 133 20.68 -13.38 -7.02
N THR A 134 21.50 -12.76 -7.89
CA THR A 134 22.96 -12.88 -7.81
C THR A 134 23.50 -12.36 -6.46
N TYR A 135 22.98 -11.22 -5.99
CA TYR A 135 23.34 -10.67 -4.70
C TYR A 135 22.87 -11.58 -3.55
N LEU A 136 21.63 -12.04 -3.56
CA LEU A 136 21.10 -12.94 -2.53
C LEU A 136 21.91 -14.22 -2.41
N LYS A 137 22.31 -14.80 -3.54
CA LYS A 137 23.15 -15.99 -3.57
C LYS A 137 24.52 -15.76 -2.91
N SER A 138 25.12 -14.57 -3.04
CA SER A 138 26.35 -14.20 -2.33
C SER A 138 26.15 -14.02 -0.83
N GLN A 139 24.91 -13.92 -0.35
CA GLN A 139 24.50 -13.86 1.05
C GLN A 139 23.92 -15.21 1.54
N GLU A 140 24.22 -16.29 0.86
CA GLU A 140 23.75 -17.65 1.16
C GLU A 140 22.22 -17.83 1.09
N VAL A 141 21.51 -16.91 0.44
CA VAL A 141 20.06 -16.99 0.19
C VAL A 141 19.81 -17.42 -1.25
N ASP A 142 19.56 -18.71 -1.46
CA ASP A 142 19.27 -19.26 -2.79
C ASP A 142 17.78 -19.23 -3.10
N ALA A 143 17.27 -18.08 -3.49
CA ALA A 143 15.88 -17.87 -3.83
C ALA A 143 15.69 -17.49 -5.30
N ASN A 144 15.00 -18.35 -6.05
CA ASN A 144 14.64 -18.07 -7.45
C ASN A 144 13.36 -17.22 -7.59
N TYR A 145 12.44 -17.38 -6.66
CA TYR A 145 11.14 -16.72 -6.63
C TYR A 145 10.72 -16.44 -5.18
N LEU A 146 9.88 -15.42 -5.01
CA LEU A 146 9.19 -15.18 -3.76
C LEU A 146 7.82 -15.88 -3.83
N TYR A 147 7.49 -16.73 -2.85
CA TYR A 147 6.22 -17.45 -2.80
C TYR A 147 5.34 -16.93 -1.67
N LEU A 148 4.12 -16.52 -2.00
CA LEU A 148 3.06 -16.24 -1.04
C LEU A 148 2.16 -17.47 -0.94
N LYS A 149 2.17 -18.15 0.19
CA LYS A 149 1.24 -19.26 0.47
C LYS A 149 -0.10 -18.67 0.90
N THR A 150 -1.12 -18.84 0.07
CA THR A 150 -2.47 -18.31 0.33
C THR A 150 -3.52 -19.08 -0.45
N LYS A 151 -4.67 -19.30 0.19
CA LYS A 151 -5.89 -19.79 -0.46
C LYS A 151 -6.88 -18.65 -0.75
N ARG A 152 -6.64 -17.46 -0.16
CA ARG A 152 -7.57 -16.33 -0.23
C ARG A 152 -7.71 -15.72 -1.62
N PHE A 153 -6.72 -15.94 -2.48
CA PHE A 153 -6.68 -15.40 -3.83
C PHE A 153 -6.82 -16.48 -4.91
N SER A 154 -7.21 -17.71 -4.54
CA SER A 154 -7.27 -18.84 -5.47
C SER A 154 -8.41 -18.76 -6.48
N ASP A 155 -9.47 -18.05 -6.14
CA ASP A 155 -10.72 -17.89 -6.91
C ASP A 155 -10.76 -16.61 -7.78
N ILE A 156 -9.69 -15.83 -7.81
CA ILE A 156 -9.62 -14.58 -8.54
C ILE A 156 -8.46 -14.58 -9.55
N HIS A 157 -8.62 -13.87 -10.68
CA HIS A 157 -7.54 -13.63 -11.62
C HIS A 157 -6.79 -12.33 -11.26
N ILE A 158 -5.59 -12.49 -10.72
CA ILE A 158 -4.81 -11.37 -10.18
C ILE A 158 -4.16 -10.57 -11.31
N LYS A 159 -4.40 -9.26 -11.34
CA LYS A 159 -3.73 -8.30 -12.23
C LYS A 159 -2.50 -7.68 -11.58
N GLU A 160 -2.58 -7.46 -10.28
CA GLU A 160 -1.54 -6.76 -9.51
C GLU A 160 -1.53 -7.28 -8.08
N ILE A 161 -0.33 -7.36 -7.48
CA ILE A 161 -0.15 -7.62 -6.05
C ILE A 161 0.73 -6.54 -5.46
N GLN A 162 0.21 -5.82 -4.49
CA GLN A 162 0.96 -4.88 -3.68
C GLN A 162 1.32 -5.52 -2.34
N ILE A 163 2.62 -5.51 -1.99
CA ILE A 163 3.11 -5.91 -0.68
C ILE A 163 3.40 -4.66 0.14
N LYS A 164 2.62 -4.47 1.19
CA LYS A 164 2.78 -3.37 2.14
C LYS A 164 3.57 -3.79 3.34
N PHE A 165 4.41 -2.86 3.81
CA PHE A 165 5.16 -2.98 5.05
C PHE A 165 4.58 -2.02 6.10
N ASP A 166 3.99 -2.58 7.11
CA ASP A 166 3.81 -1.90 8.38
C ASP A 166 4.91 -2.40 9.33
N GLU A 167 5.34 -1.60 10.30
CA GLU A 167 6.43 -1.94 11.24
C GLU A 167 6.25 -3.31 11.93
N LYS A 168 5.02 -3.82 11.96
CA LYS A 168 4.64 -5.08 12.62
C LYS A 168 4.08 -6.15 11.69
N ARG A 169 3.66 -5.80 10.46
CA ARG A 169 2.87 -6.71 9.61
C ARG A 169 3.20 -6.54 8.14
N TYR A 170 3.15 -7.66 7.43
CA TYR A 170 3.16 -7.67 5.97
C TYR A 170 1.74 -7.95 5.48
N THR A 171 1.30 -7.16 4.52
CA THR A 171 -0.03 -7.29 3.93
C THR A 171 0.11 -7.41 2.42
N ALA A 172 -0.44 -8.47 1.85
CA ALA A 172 -0.60 -8.61 0.42
C ALA A 172 -1.98 -8.10 0.02
N ILE A 173 -2.03 -7.23 -1.00
CA ILE A 173 -3.26 -6.71 -1.58
C ILE A 173 -3.27 -7.14 -3.03
N ALA A 174 -4.19 -8.03 -3.39
CA ALA A 174 -4.40 -8.46 -4.76
C ALA A 174 -5.49 -7.61 -5.41
N VAL A 175 -5.17 -7.01 -6.57
CA VAL A 175 -6.13 -6.31 -7.43
C VAL A 175 -6.55 -7.26 -8.55
N TYR A 176 -7.84 -7.37 -8.78
CA TYR A 176 -8.43 -8.24 -9.78
C TYR A 176 -9.62 -7.59 -10.46
N GLU A 177 -10.01 -8.10 -11.58
CA GLU A 177 -11.18 -7.64 -12.32
C GLU A 177 -12.31 -8.65 -12.17
N GLU A 178 -13.49 -8.13 -11.88
CA GLU A 178 -14.72 -8.91 -11.83
C GLU A 178 -15.71 -8.31 -12.82
N ALA A 179 -16.50 -9.16 -13.44
CA ALA A 179 -17.56 -8.72 -14.33
C ALA A 179 -18.53 -7.81 -13.55
N GLU A 180 -19.01 -6.78 -14.22
CA GLU A 180 -20.05 -5.94 -13.63
C GLU A 180 -21.32 -6.77 -13.50
N VAL A 181 -21.85 -6.82 -12.28
CA VAL A 181 -23.17 -7.41 -12.05
C VAL A 181 -24.19 -6.44 -12.65
N PRO A 182 -25.06 -6.91 -13.56
CA PRO A 182 -26.10 -6.05 -14.11
C PRO A 182 -26.96 -5.50 -12.96
N ILE A 183 -27.25 -4.22 -13.04
CA ILE A 183 -28.17 -3.58 -12.09
C ILE A 183 -29.49 -4.32 -12.21
N GLN A 184 -29.97 -4.85 -11.09
CA GLN A 184 -31.29 -5.47 -11.05
C GLN A 184 -32.33 -4.40 -11.35
N GLU A 185 -33.37 -4.77 -12.09
CA GLU A 185 -34.50 -3.88 -12.31
C GLU A 185 -35.12 -3.48 -10.97
N ASP A 186 -35.49 -2.22 -10.86
CA ASP A 186 -36.15 -1.72 -9.67
C ASP A 186 -37.49 -2.44 -9.51
N ASN A 187 -37.61 -3.21 -8.47
CA ASN A 187 -38.83 -3.96 -8.14
C ASN A 187 -39.79 -3.15 -7.26
N GLY A 188 -39.55 -1.85 -7.08
CA GLY A 188 -40.36 -0.94 -6.26
C GLY A 188 -40.29 -1.22 -4.73
N HIS A 189 -39.44 -2.15 -4.30
CA HIS A 189 -39.24 -2.41 -2.87
C HIS A 189 -38.13 -1.55 -2.32
N TYR A 190 -38.40 -0.86 -1.22
CA TYR A 190 -37.39 -0.05 -0.53
C TYR A 190 -37.41 -0.30 0.98
N LEU A 191 -36.28 -0.07 1.59
CA LEU A 191 -36.09 -0.07 3.03
C LEU A 191 -35.63 1.33 3.44
N ALA A 192 -36.46 2.06 4.15
CA ALA A 192 -36.08 3.31 4.78
C ALA A 192 -35.38 3.01 6.12
N ILE A 193 -34.22 3.60 6.35
CA ILE A 193 -33.41 3.38 7.56
C ILE A 193 -33.12 4.74 8.19
N ASP A 194 -33.56 4.92 9.44
CA ASP A 194 -33.20 6.04 10.29
C ASP A 194 -32.18 5.59 11.33
N MET A 195 -31.04 6.31 11.42
CA MET A 195 -29.97 6.02 12.36
C MET A 195 -30.09 6.93 13.59
N GLY A 196 -30.27 6.31 14.76
CA GLY A 196 -30.42 7.01 16.01
C GLY A 196 -29.45 6.56 17.11
N LEU A 197 -29.29 7.39 18.14
CA LEU A 197 -28.44 7.07 19.30
C LEU A 197 -29.05 6.03 20.22
N LYS A 198 -30.36 6.10 20.49
CA LYS A 198 -31.06 5.14 21.36
C LYS A 198 -31.41 3.86 20.64
N ASN A 199 -32.07 4.00 19.51
CA ASN A 199 -32.33 2.91 18.57
C ASN A 199 -31.29 3.02 17.46
N THR A 200 -30.41 2.06 17.35
CA THR A 200 -29.31 2.10 16.39
C THR A 200 -29.80 2.26 14.96
N LEU A 201 -30.81 1.48 14.59
CA LEU A 201 -31.51 1.62 13.31
C LEU A 201 -33.01 1.44 13.56
N THR A 202 -33.81 2.39 13.05
CA THR A 202 -35.24 2.24 12.89
C THR A 202 -35.50 2.01 11.41
N CYS A 203 -36.06 0.86 11.07
CA CYS A 203 -36.24 0.43 9.67
C CYS A 203 -37.71 0.34 9.32
N TYR A 204 -38.08 0.83 8.14
CA TYR A 204 -39.39 0.69 7.54
C TYR A 204 -39.27 0.06 6.17
N ASP A 205 -39.90 -1.08 5.98
CA ASP A 205 -40.01 -1.79 4.72
C ASP A 205 -41.23 -1.29 3.94
N SER A 206 -41.10 -1.09 2.65
CA SER A 206 -42.19 -0.70 1.75
C SER A 206 -43.40 -1.64 1.79
N LYS A 207 -43.24 -2.87 2.33
CA LYS A 207 -44.35 -3.80 2.61
C LYS A 207 -45.08 -3.53 3.92
N GLY A 208 -44.81 -2.41 4.59
CA GLY A 208 -45.48 -1.99 5.80
C GLY A 208 -44.91 -2.57 7.09
N LYS A 209 -43.76 -3.24 7.06
CA LYS A 209 -43.09 -3.78 8.26
C LYS A 209 -42.13 -2.75 8.84
N THR A 210 -42.21 -2.56 10.16
CA THR A 210 -41.25 -1.75 10.92
C THR A 210 -40.48 -2.65 11.86
N PHE A 211 -39.15 -2.48 11.94
CA PHE A 211 -38.31 -3.20 12.90
C PHE A 211 -37.20 -2.29 13.44
N LEU A 212 -36.75 -2.63 14.64
CA LEU A 212 -35.72 -1.89 15.35
C LEU A 212 -34.50 -2.78 15.54
N ILE A 213 -33.31 -2.21 15.26
CA ILE A 213 -32.04 -2.83 15.62
C ILE A 213 -31.43 -2.00 16.75
N ASN A 214 -31.34 -2.61 17.94
CA ASN A 214 -30.84 -1.98 19.14
C ASN A 214 -29.53 -2.61 19.60
N GLY A 215 -28.87 -2.00 20.58
CA GLY A 215 -27.72 -2.57 21.29
C GLY A 215 -26.36 -2.02 20.90
N LEU A 216 -26.26 -1.21 19.83
CA LEU A 216 -24.97 -0.64 19.42
C LEU A 216 -24.41 0.30 20.48
N LEU A 217 -25.27 1.08 21.16
CA LEU A 217 -24.84 2.04 22.19
C LEU A 217 -24.06 1.36 23.32
N ASN A 218 -24.58 0.25 23.84
CA ASN A 218 -23.91 -0.50 24.91
C ASN A 218 -22.60 -1.11 24.45
N THR A 219 -22.57 -1.60 23.20
CA THR A 219 -21.37 -2.17 22.58
C THR A 219 -20.33 -1.07 22.36
N THR A 220 -20.73 0.10 21.86
CA THR A 220 -19.85 1.27 21.66
C THR A 220 -19.26 1.71 23.00
N HIS A 221 -20.06 1.89 24.04
CA HIS A 221 -19.56 2.27 25.37
C HIS A 221 -18.57 1.25 25.96
N TYR A 222 -18.79 -0.04 25.72
CA TYR A 222 -17.83 -1.07 26.14
C TYR A 222 -16.49 -0.87 25.43
N PHE A 223 -16.50 -0.75 24.10
CA PHE A 223 -15.27 -0.58 23.32
C PHE A 223 -14.58 0.74 23.60
N ASP A 224 -15.31 1.85 23.77
CA ASP A 224 -14.74 3.15 24.13
C ASP A 224 -13.97 3.07 25.46
N LYS A 225 -14.53 2.39 26.47
CA LYS A 225 -13.83 2.13 27.73
C LYS A 225 -12.56 1.30 27.55
N GLN A 226 -12.60 0.27 26.70
CA GLN A 226 -11.41 -0.54 26.42
C GLN A 226 -10.36 0.28 25.66
N ILE A 227 -10.75 1.05 24.65
CA ILE A 227 -9.86 1.93 23.89
C ILE A 227 -9.19 2.93 24.83
N ALA A 228 -9.96 3.65 25.64
CA ALA A 228 -9.42 4.60 26.61
C ALA A 228 -8.44 3.95 27.61
N ARG A 229 -8.74 2.72 28.07
CA ARG A 229 -7.84 1.95 28.94
C ARG A 229 -6.50 1.63 28.24
N TYR A 230 -6.56 1.13 26.99
CA TYR A 230 -5.36 0.79 26.25
C TYR A 230 -4.55 2.02 25.83
N GLN A 231 -5.20 3.13 25.48
CA GLN A 231 -4.54 4.41 25.25
C GLN A 231 -3.77 4.86 26.48
N GLY A 232 -4.41 4.86 27.67
CA GLY A 232 -3.76 5.24 28.92
C GLY A 232 -2.58 4.33 29.31
N ILE A 233 -2.56 3.05 28.90
CA ILE A 233 -1.42 2.16 29.05
C ILE A 233 -0.30 2.54 28.08
N SER A 234 -0.64 2.79 26.82
CA SER A 234 0.31 3.20 25.77
C SER A 234 0.99 4.51 26.13
N ASP A 235 0.25 5.51 26.58
CA ASP A 235 0.78 6.82 26.94
C ASP A 235 1.73 6.74 28.15
N ARG A 236 1.42 5.90 29.14
CA ARG A 236 2.31 5.63 30.27
C ARG A 236 3.60 4.94 29.85
N GLN A 237 3.54 3.98 28.91
CA GLN A 237 4.72 3.31 28.39
C GLN A 237 5.60 4.27 27.57
N GLN A 238 5.01 5.12 26.75
CA GLN A 238 5.77 6.14 26.01
C GLN A 238 6.44 7.14 26.95
N SER A 239 5.74 7.60 27.99
CA SER A 239 6.32 8.47 29.00
C SER A 239 7.49 7.81 29.74
N SER A 240 7.38 6.53 30.09
CA SER A 240 8.46 5.79 30.77
C SER A 240 9.71 5.63 29.87
N ILE A 241 9.53 5.38 28.57
CA ILE A 241 10.63 5.29 27.61
C ILE A 241 11.32 6.64 27.44
N VAL A 242 10.56 7.74 27.41
CA VAL A 242 11.13 9.10 27.35
C VAL A 242 11.96 9.39 28.60
N TRP A 243 11.46 9.06 29.80
CA TRP A 243 12.21 9.23 31.06
C TRP A 243 13.48 8.37 31.11
N GLN A 244 13.44 7.11 30.67
CA GLN A 244 14.63 6.25 30.59
C GLN A 244 15.69 6.82 29.64
N ASN A 245 15.28 7.36 28.51
CA ASN A 245 16.18 7.98 27.53
C ASN A 245 16.79 9.29 28.04
N ILE A 246 16.10 10.05 28.90
CA ILE A 246 16.61 11.26 29.53
C ILE A 246 17.61 10.89 30.67
N SER A 247 17.27 9.92 31.48
CA SER A 247 18.14 9.48 32.59
C SER A 247 19.43 8.79 32.14
N GLN A 248 19.50 8.29 30.90
CA GLN A 248 20.76 7.76 30.32
C GLN A 248 21.65 8.83 29.68
N ARG A 249 21.17 10.08 29.58
CA ARG A 249 21.92 11.23 29.00
C ARG A 249 22.41 12.22 30.06
N LEU A 250 22.08 12.01 31.32
CA LEU A 250 22.59 12.71 32.49
C LEU A 250 23.61 11.83 33.23
#